data_37d1da013defb8b64524441efc46f827
#
_entry.id   37d1da013defb8b64524441efc46f827
#
_cell.length_a   1.000
_cell.length_b   1.000
_cell.length_c   1.000
_cell.angle_alpha   90.00
_cell.angle_beta   90.00
_cell.angle_gamma   90.00
#
_symmetry.space_group_name_H-M   'P 1'
#
loop_
_entity.id
_entity.type
_entity.pdbx_description
1 polymer ?
#
loop_
_entity_poly.entity_id
_entity_poly.type
_entity_poly.pdbx_seq_one_letter_code
_entity_poly.pdbx_strand_id
1 'polypeptide(L)'
;MKKKAIIVAGGSGTRMNSSVPKQFLQLNGKPILYYSIAAFLDAYPDLEIILVLPEEYLGDGKEIIDAFFDYSRVQLAVGGRTRFHSVQNGLKLINEDCVVFVHDAVRCLLTTALIHRCYEAVLEFGSAVPAITPKDSIRLLTETGNDAIDRDLVRLIQTPQVFYSKLLLPAFQIDFKDRFTDEAAVVEAFGLTIHLIEGEEENIKITRPLDLFLAEKILANRSAGSAS
;
A
#
# COMPACT_ATOMS: atom_id res chain seq x y z
N MET A 1 -14.19 -14.40 6.70
CA MET A 1 -13.69 -13.42 7.70
C MET A 1 -13.83 -12.04 7.09
N LYS A 2 -14.21 -11.01 7.86
CA LYS A 2 -14.28 -9.62 7.39
C LYS A 2 -12.93 -9.14 6.89
N LYS A 3 -12.94 -8.21 5.94
CA LYS A 3 -11.76 -7.67 5.26
C LYS A 3 -11.81 -6.15 5.30
N LYS A 4 -10.73 -5.52 5.76
CA LYS A 4 -10.60 -4.07 5.74
C LYS A 4 -9.28 -3.67 5.09
N ALA A 5 -9.29 -2.67 4.22
CA ALA A 5 -8.09 -2.10 3.64
C ALA A 5 -7.85 -0.70 4.21
N ILE A 6 -6.68 -0.45 4.76
CA ILE A 6 -6.20 0.89 5.10
C ILE A 6 -5.35 1.38 3.93
N ILE A 7 -5.87 2.33 3.16
CA ILE A 7 -5.14 2.94 2.05
C ILE A 7 -4.52 4.25 2.53
N VAL A 8 -3.19 4.30 2.60
CA VAL A 8 -2.46 5.46 3.11
C VAL A 8 -2.08 6.39 1.96
N ALA A 9 -2.60 7.60 1.96
CA ALA A 9 -2.43 8.61 0.93
C ALA A 9 -1.81 9.93 1.46
N GLY A 10 -0.97 9.84 2.51
CA GLY A 10 -0.43 11.00 3.24
C GLY A 10 0.89 11.59 2.73
N GLY A 11 1.43 11.13 1.61
CA GLY A 11 2.73 11.61 1.11
C GLY A 11 2.64 12.99 0.45
N SER A 12 3.49 13.93 0.85
CA SER A 12 3.57 15.30 0.31
C SER A 12 3.99 15.39 -1.18
N GLY A 13 4.47 14.30 -1.77
CA GLY A 13 4.80 14.22 -3.19
C GLY A 13 5.92 15.15 -3.69
N THR A 14 6.74 15.72 -2.81
CA THR A 14 7.78 16.74 -3.15
C THR A 14 8.71 16.34 -4.30
N ARG A 15 8.95 15.04 -4.51
CA ARG A 15 9.79 14.52 -5.62
C ARG A 15 9.13 14.55 -7.01
N MET A 16 7.84 14.89 -7.08
CA MET A 16 7.08 14.96 -8.36
C MET A 16 7.13 16.34 -9.01
N ASN A 17 7.71 17.37 -8.33
CA ASN A 17 7.71 18.76 -8.79
C ASN A 17 6.32 19.27 -9.22
N SER A 18 5.26 18.80 -8.56
CA SER A 18 3.87 19.14 -8.82
C SER A 18 3.29 19.92 -7.65
N SER A 19 2.44 20.92 -7.93
CA SER A 19 1.62 21.61 -6.93
C SER A 19 0.47 20.74 -6.41
N VAL A 20 0.09 19.70 -7.17
CA VAL A 20 -0.94 18.74 -6.79
C VAL A 20 -0.27 17.53 -6.14
N PRO A 21 -0.73 17.06 -4.97
CA PRO A 21 -0.21 15.84 -4.36
C PRO A 21 -0.38 14.64 -5.30
N LYS A 22 0.64 13.79 -5.34
CA LYS A 22 0.78 12.72 -6.34
C LYS A 22 -0.40 11.75 -6.40
N GLN A 23 -1.08 11.49 -5.27
CA GLN A 23 -2.26 10.63 -5.20
C GLN A 23 -3.46 11.16 -5.99
N PHE A 24 -3.47 12.47 -6.27
CA PHE A 24 -4.52 13.14 -7.06
C PHE A 24 -4.12 13.40 -8.52
N LEU A 25 -2.86 13.10 -8.89
CA LEU A 25 -2.43 13.23 -10.29
C LEU A 25 -3.27 12.30 -11.18
N GLN A 26 -3.56 12.78 -12.38
CA GLN A 26 -4.37 12.04 -13.34
C GLN A 26 -3.55 10.94 -14.02
N LEU A 27 -4.14 9.77 -14.12
CA LEU A 27 -3.65 8.60 -14.85
C LEU A 27 -4.81 8.08 -15.69
N ASN A 28 -4.71 8.18 -17.02
CA ASN A 28 -5.79 7.81 -17.95
C ASN A 28 -7.15 8.44 -17.59
N GLY A 29 -7.17 9.73 -17.21
CA GLY A 29 -8.39 10.49 -16.90
C GLY A 29 -9.00 10.20 -15.52
N LYS A 30 -8.33 9.44 -14.66
CA LYS A 30 -8.75 9.20 -13.28
C LYS A 30 -7.61 9.49 -12.30
N PRO A 31 -7.87 9.95 -11.07
CA PRO A 31 -6.80 10.17 -10.10
C PRO A 31 -6.10 8.83 -9.75
N ILE A 32 -4.80 8.87 -9.46
CA ILE A 32 -4.02 7.69 -9.07
C ILE A 32 -4.72 6.92 -7.93
N LEU A 33 -5.24 7.64 -6.95
CA LEU A 33 -5.97 7.09 -5.80
C LEU A 33 -7.16 6.21 -6.21
N TYR A 34 -7.85 6.56 -7.31
CA TYR A 34 -8.97 5.78 -7.85
C TYR A 34 -8.59 4.30 -8.05
N TYR A 35 -7.43 4.05 -8.67
CA TYR A 35 -7.03 2.68 -9.04
C TYR A 35 -6.77 1.80 -7.82
N SER A 36 -6.15 2.37 -6.77
CA SER A 36 -5.92 1.63 -5.53
C SER A 36 -7.23 1.29 -4.82
N ILE A 37 -8.20 2.21 -4.79
CA ILE A 37 -9.54 1.97 -4.23
C ILE A 37 -10.27 0.91 -5.06
N ALA A 38 -10.33 1.08 -6.38
CA ALA A 38 -11.01 0.17 -7.30
C ALA A 38 -10.49 -1.27 -7.15
N ALA A 39 -9.17 -1.47 -7.12
CA ALA A 39 -8.58 -2.81 -7.01
C ALA A 39 -9.08 -3.58 -5.77
N PHE A 40 -9.21 -2.93 -4.62
CA PHE A 40 -9.74 -3.57 -3.41
C PHE A 40 -11.24 -3.83 -3.48
N LEU A 41 -12.02 -2.87 -3.99
CA LEU A 41 -13.47 -3.01 -4.13
C LEU A 41 -13.86 -4.09 -5.15
N ASP A 42 -13.05 -4.24 -6.21
CA ASP A 42 -13.22 -5.28 -7.24
C ASP A 42 -12.79 -6.66 -6.75
N ALA A 43 -11.79 -6.73 -5.87
CA ALA A 43 -11.31 -8.01 -5.33
C ALA A 43 -12.36 -8.71 -4.44
N TYR A 44 -13.08 -7.95 -3.62
CA TYR A 44 -14.06 -8.51 -2.68
C TYR A 44 -15.28 -7.60 -2.51
N PRO A 45 -16.51 -8.12 -2.70
CA PRO A 45 -17.73 -7.34 -2.54
C PRO A 45 -18.01 -6.91 -1.10
N ASP A 46 -17.44 -7.62 -0.11
CA ASP A 46 -17.59 -7.39 1.33
C ASP A 46 -16.40 -6.67 1.99
N LEU A 47 -15.41 -6.19 1.18
CA LEU A 47 -14.26 -5.44 1.70
C LEU A 47 -14.65 -3.98 1.95
N GLU A 48 -14.28 -3.46 3.10
CA GLU A 48 -14.41 -2.06 3.48
C GLU A 48 -13.05 -1.37 3.44
N ILE A 49 -13.03 -0.11 3.03
CA ILE A 49 -11.82 0.71 2.93
C ILE A 49 -11.82 1.81 3.97
N ILE A 50 -10.69 2.00 4.63
CA ILE A 50 -10.36 3.17 5.43
C ILE A 50 -9.31 3.96 4.63
N LEU A 51 -9.74 5.06 4.02
CA LEU A 51 -8.87 5.94 3.26
C LEU A 51 -8.28 7.01 4.18
N VAL A 52 -6.96 6.96 4.36
CA VAL A 52 -6.25 7.86 5.27
C VAL A 52 -5.57 8.97 4.46
N LEU A 53 -6.02 10.21 4.67
CA LEU A 53 -5.56 11.43 3.99
C LEU A 53 -5.11 12.50 4.99
N PRO A 54 -4.17 13.39 4.64
CA PRO A 54 -3.97 14.62 5.38
C PRO A 54 -5.29 15.40 5.51
N GLU A 55 -5.47 16.11 6.62
CA GLU A 55 -6.72 16.79 6.94
C GLU A 55 -7.16 17.76 5.83
N GLU A 56 -6.21 18.49 5.25
CA GLU A 56 -6.44 19.43 4.16
C GLU A 56 -6.94 18.79 2.85
N TYR A 57 -6.79 17.47 2.67
CA TYR A 57 -7.21 16.73 1.47
C TYR A 57 -8.41 15.80 1.69
N LEU A 58 -9.08 15.88 2.82
CA LEU A 58 -10.30 15.08 3.08
C LEU A 58 -11.43 15.45 2.11
N GLY A 59 -11.52 16.74 1.74
CA GLY A 59 -12.49 17.21 0.74
C GLY A 59 -12.26 16.58 -0.62
N ASP A 60 -11.03 16.64 -1.13
CA ASP A 60 -10.65 16.01 -2.40
C ASP A 60 -10.90 14.48 -2.39
N GLY A 61 -10.57 13.82 -1.27
CA GLY A 61 -10.85 12.39 -1.09
C GLY A 61 -12.34 12.08 -1.14
N LYS A 62 -13.17 12.91 -0.51
CA LYS A 62 -14.62 12.78 -0.55
C LYS A 62 -15.18 12.95 -1.97
N GLU A 63 -14.71 13.96 -2.70
CA GLU A 63 -15.13 14.19 -4.10
C GLU A 63 -14.80 12.98 -4.99
N ILE A 64 -13.64 12.34 -4.82
CA ILE A 64 -13.28 11.13 -5.57
C ILE A 64 -14.20 9.97 -5.20
N ILE A 65 -14.50 9.77 -3.91
CA ILE A 65 -15.41 8.71 -3.48
C ILE A 65 -16.80 8.94 -4.07
N ASP A 66 -17.35 10.14 -3.94
CA ASP A 66 -18.69 10.51 -4.44
C ASP A 66 -18.80 10.36 -5.97
N ALA A 67 -17.70 10.63 -6.70
CA ALA A 67 -17.68 10.57 -8.16
C ALA A 67 -17.58 9.15 -8.73
N PHE A 68 -16.93 8.22 -8.01
CA PHE A 68 -16.53 6.93 -8.60
C PHE A 68 -16.96 5.70 -7.81
N PHE A 69 -17.36 5.82 -6.52
CA PHE A 69 -17.56 4.68 -5.64
C PHE A 69 -18.83 4.79 -4.79
N ASP A 70 -19.28 3.66 -4.26
CA ASP A 70 -20.29 3.64 -3.21
C ASP A 70 -19.67 4.07 -1.88
N TYR A 71 -20.15 5.17 -1.33
CA TYR A 71 -19.68 5.74 -0.07
C TYR A 71 -19.84 4.79 1.13
N SER A 72 -20.77 3.85 1.06
CA SER A 72 -21.01 2.90 2.17
C SER A 72 -19.82 2.00 2.48
N ARG A 73 -18.91 1.83 1.51
CA ARG A 73 -17.73 0.94 1.62
C ARG A 73 -16.42 1.67 1.84
N VAL A 74 -16.40 2.99 1.85
CA VAL A 74 -15.16 3.79 1.98
C VAL A 74 -15.32 4.83 3.08
N GLN A 75 -14.61 4.64 4.19
CA GLN A 75 -14.55 5.59 5.29
C GLN A 75 -13.29 6.44 5.21
N LEU A 76 -13.42 7.77 5.40
CA LEU A 76 -12.28 8.68 5.51
C LEU A 76 -11.71 8.71 6.93
N ALA A 77 -10.39 8.83 7.02
CA ALA A 77 -9.67 9.05 8.27
C ALA A 77 -8.58 10.10 8.09
N VAL A 78 -8.33 10.89 9.13
CA VAL A 78 -7.25 11.88 9.15
C VAL A 78 -5.91 11.18 9.34
N GLY A 79 -4.93 11.50 8.49
CA GLY A 79 -3.56 11.03 8.59
C GLY A 79 -2.82 11.59 9.81
N GLY A 80 -1.66 11.03 10.08
CA GLY A 80 -0.77 11.48 11.13
C GLY A 80 0.53 12.07 10.57
N ARG A 81 1.41 12.53 11.48
CA ARG A 81 2.69 13.18 11.14
C ARG A 81 3.67 12.30 10.34
N THR A 82 3.52 10.98 10.40
CA THR A 82 4.31 10.02 9.62
C THR A 82 3.39 8.93 9.04
N ARG A 83 3.94 8.06 8.16
CA ARG A 83 3.21 6.91 7.62
C ARG A 83 2.72 5.98 8.75
N PHE A 84 3.56 5.71 9.75
CA PHE A 84 3.20 4.94 10.94
C PHE A 84 1.97 5.52 11.65
N HIS A 85 1.96 6.82 11.95
CA HIS A 85 0.84 7.48 12.63
C HIS A 85 -0.43 7.51 11.76
N SER A 86 -0.28 7.59 10.44
CA SER A 86 -1.41 7.50 9.51
C SER A 86 -2.06 6.12 9.56
N VAL A 87 -1.26 5.04 9.53
CA VAL A 87 -1.76 3.67 9.70
C VAL A 87 -2.39 3.50 11.08
N GLN A 88 -1.73 3.97 12.14
CA GLN A 88 -2.26 3.92 13.51
C GLN A 88 -3.63 4.61 13.63
N ASN A 89 -3.84 5.75 12.96
CA ASN A 89 -5.14 6.43 12.94
C ASN A 89 -6.20 5.60 12.19
N GLY A 90 -5.84 4.97 11.06
CA GLY A 90 -6.74 4.05 10.37
C GLY A 90 -7.10 2.83 11.21
N LEU A 91 -6.13 2.26 11.93
CA LEU A 91 -6.34 1.11 12.81
C LEU A 91 -7.29 1.40 13.97
N LYS A 92 -7.37 2.63 14.46
CA LYS A 92 -8.34 3.04 15.52
C LYS A 92 -9.80 2.87 15.11
N LEU A 93 -10.08 2.79 13.80
CA LEU A 93 -11.42 2.57 13.25
C LEU A 93 -11.77 1.09 13.09
N ILE A 94 -10.85 0.20 13.44
CA ILE A 94 -11.05 -1.25 13.41
C ILE A 94 -11.36 -1.73 14.84
N ASN A 95 -12.59 -2.17 15.04
CA ASN A 95 -13.13 -2.60 16.35
C ASN A 95 -13.58 -4.06 16.37
N GLU A 96 -13.18 -4.85 15.36
CA GLU A 96 -13.59 -6.24 15.18
C GLU A 96 -12.45 -7.10 14.63
N ASP A 97 -12.57 -8.41 14.79
CA ASP A 97 -11.63 -9.36 14.21
C ASP A 97 -11.80 -9.42 12.68
N CYS A 98 -10.74 -9.05 11.98
CA CYS A 98 -10.73 -9.02 10.52
C CYS A 98 -9.32 -9.25 9.96
N VAL A 99 -9.24 -9.43 8.65
CA VAL A 99 -8.00 -9.30 7.89
C VAL A 99 -7.82 -7.85 7.48
N VAL A 100 -6.67 -7.27 7.80
CA VAL A 100 -6.31 -5.88 7.49
C VAL A 100 -5.24 -5.85 6.42
N PHE A 101 -5.56 -5.19 5.31
CA PHE A 101 -4.62 -4.87 4.23
C PHE A 101 -4.14 -3.44 4.45
N VAL A 102 -2.84 -3.19 4.56
CA VAL A 102 -2.28 -1.83 4.58
C VAL A 102 -1.59 -1.56 3.27
N HIS A 103 -2.01 -0.52 2.56
CA HIS A 103 -1.58 -0.26 1.19
C HIS A 103 -1.21 1.20 0.95
N ASP A 104 -0.14 1.41 0.19
CA ASP A 104 0.26 2.73 -0.29
C ASP A 104 -0.63 3.15 -1.47
N ALA A 105 -1.41 4.21 -1.34
CA ALA A 105 -2.30 4.73 -2.39
C ALA A 105 -1.63 4.94 -3.77
N VAL A 106 -0.33 5.13 -3.77
CA VAL A 106 0.47 5.39 -4.97
C VAL A 106 1.07 4.12 -5.61
N ARG A 107 0.65 2.93 -5.19
CA ARG A 107 0.85 1.66 -5.90
C ARG A 107 -0.42 1.29 -6.67
N CYS A 108 -0.78 2.17 -7.57
CA CYS A 108 -2.05 2.15 -8.29
C CYS A 108 -2.20 1.02 -9.33
N LEU A 109 -1.16 0.22 -9.55
CA LEU A 109 -1.18 -0.93 -10.46
C LEU A 109 -1.43 -2.26 -9.73
N LEU A 110 -1.88 -2.20 -8.48
CA LEU A 110 -2.29 -3.35 -7.69
C LEU A 110 -3.33 -4.19 -8.43
N THR A 111 -3.12 -5.52 -8.48
CA THR A 111 -4.06 -6.46 -9.11
C THR A 111 -4.95 -7.14 -8.08
N THR A 112 -6.15 -7.53 -8.47
CA THR A 112 -7.03 -8.38 -7.65
C THR A 112 -6.37 -9.72 -7.34
N ALA A 113 -5.58 -10.26 -8.25
CA ALA A 113 -4.83 -11.50 -8.07
C ALA A 113 -3.82 -11.40 -6.90
N LEU A 114 -3.07 -10.29 -6.80
CA LEU A 114 -2.16 -10.08 -5.66
C LEU A 114 -2.92 -9.92 -4.34
N ILE A 115 -4.07 -9.22 -4.34
CA ILE A 115 -4.93 -9.08 -3.16
C ILE A 115 -5.40 -10.46 -2.68
N HIS A 116 -5.83 -11.33 -3.61
CA HIS A 116 -6.27 -12.69 -3.28
C HIS A 116 -5.12 -13.53 -2.72
N ARG A 117 -3.93 -13.52 -3.35
CA ARG A 117 -2.75 -14.24 -2.83
C ARG A 117 -2.36 -13.78 -1.42
N CYS A 118 -2.41 -12.47 -1.15
CA CYS A 118 -2.16 -11.95 0.18
C CYS A 118 -3.19 -12.45 1.20
N TYR A 119 -4.48 -12.50 0.81
CA TYR A 119 -5.54 -13.00 1.69
C TYR A 119 -5.37 -14.48 2.01
N GLU A 120 -5.09 -15.32 1.02
CA GLU A 120 -4.84 -16.75 1.22
C GLU A 120 -3.64 -16.99 2.13
N ALA A 121 -2.53 -16.27 1.86
CA ALA A 121 -1.32 -16.40 2.67
C ALA A 121 -1.53 -15.96 4.13
N VAL A 122 -2.30 -14.89 4.40
CA VAL A 122 -2.56 -14.49 5.78
C VAL A 122 -3.43 -15.51 6.53
N LEU A 123 -4.33 -16.22 5.84
CA LEU A 123 -5.13 -17.29 6.46
C LEU A 123 -4.25 -18.46 6.88
N GLU A 124 -3.18 -18.76 6.14
CA GLU A 124 -2.25 -19.85 6.41
C GLU A 124 -1.16 -19.47 7.41
N PHE A 125 -0.52 -18.30 7.22
CA PHE A 125 0.69 -17.91 7.95
C PHE A 125 0.49 -16.79 8.97
N GLY A 126 -0.68 -16.16 9.02
CA GLY A 126 -0.98 -15.04 9.93
C GLY A 126 -0.53 -13.67 9.43
N SER A 127 0.35 -13.62 8.41
CA SER A 127 0.81 -12.41 7.75
C SER A 127 1.14 -12.69 6.28
N ALA A 128 1.08 -11.66 5.44
CA ALA A 128 1.51 -11.73 4.04
C ALA A 128 2.13 -10.39 3.62
N VAL A 129 3.38 -10.44 3.20
CA VAL A 129 4.15 -9.28 2.75
C VAL A 129 4.69 -9.55 1.36
N PRO A 130 4.12 -8.95 0.30
CA PRO A 130 4.60 -9.14 -1.07
C PRO A 130 6.01 -8.57 -1.25
N ALA A 131 6.85 -9.31 -1.94
CA ALA A 131 8.22 -8.90 -2.19
C ALA A 131 8.70 -9.41 -3.55
N ILE A 132 9.61 -8.65 -4.18
CA ILE A 132 10.27 -9.04 -5.43
C ILE A 132 11.79 -9.04 -5.25
N THR A 133 12.48 -9.84 -6.05
CA THR A 133 13.94 -9.84 -6.10
C THR A 133 14.43 -8.64 -6.92
N PRO A 134 15.44 -7.90 -6.45
CA PRO A 134 16.02 -6.81 -7.24
C PRO A 134 16.70 -7.33 -8.51
N LYS A 135 16.56 -6.58 -9.62
CA LYS A 135 17.18 -6.93 -10.91
C LYS A 135 18.65 -6.50 -10.99
N ASP A 136 18.98 -5.38 -10.34
CA ASP A 136 20.30 -4.80 -10.37
C ASP A 136 21.21 -5.41 -9.30
N SER A 137 22.55 -5.27 -9.50
CA SER A 137 23.54 -5.58 -8.46
C SER A 137 23.39 -4.63 -7.27
N ILE A 138 23.50 -5.16 -6.06
CA ILE A 138 23.34 -4.41 -4.81
C ILE A 138 24.67 -4.24 -4.10
N ARG A 139 24.88 -3.06 -3.55
CA ARG A 139 26.00 -2.77 -2.65
C ARG A 139 25.50 -2.16 -1.35
N LEU A 140 26.00 -2.69 -0.23
CA LEU A 140 25.78 -2.10 1.09
C LEU A 140 26.88 -1.07 1.37
N LEU A 141 26.46 0.14 1.71
CA LEU A 141 27.39 1.17 2.16
C LEU A 141 27.79 0.88 3.60
N THR A 142 29.08 0.93 3.88
CA THR A 142 29.68 0.78 5.21
C THR A 142 30.42 2.08 5.57
N GLU A 143 30.85 2.22 6.82
CA GLU A 143 31.62 3.39 7.28
C GLU A 143 32.95 3.57 6.52
N THR A 144 33.54 2.48 6.03
CA THR A 144 34.85 2.47 5.38
C THR A 144 34.78 2.24 3.87
N GLY A 145 33.57 2.10 3.28
CA GLY A 145 33.46 1.84 1.85
C GLY A 145 32.12 1.21 1.48
N ASN A 146 32.14 0.09 0.76
CA ASN A 146 30.93 -0.63 0.37
C ASN A 146 31.23 -2.09 0.05
N ASP A 147 30.27 -2.96 0.32
CA ASP A 147 30.32 -4.40 0.09
C ASP A 147 29.28 -4.86 -0.93
N ALA A 148 29.66 -5.81 -1.80
CA ALA A 148 28.72 -6.47 -2.68
C ALA A 148 27.82 -7.41 -1.86
N ILE A 149 26.49 -7.31 -2.07
CA ILE A 149 25.52 -8.22 -1.48
C ILE A 149 24.97 -9.12 -2.57
N ASP A 150 24.83 -10.40 -2.26
CA ASP A 150 24.09 -11.32 -3.11
C ASP A 150 22.63 -10.86 -3.20
N ARG A 151 22.23 -10.41 -4.41
CA ARG A 151 20.86 -9.90 -4.64
C ARG A 151 19.79 -10.97 -4.40
N ASP A 152 20.13 -12.24 -4.53
CA ASP A 152 19.18 -13.33 -4.31
C ASP A 152 18.78 -13.49 -2.83
N LEU A 153 19.56 -12.88 -1.92
CA LEU A 153 19.25 -12.76 -0.49
C LEU A 153 18.48 -11.48 -0.14
N VAL A 154 18.25 -10.58 -1.10
CA VAL A 154 17.57 -9.31 -0.88
C VAL A 154 16.16 -9.35 -1.46
N ARG A 155 15.22 -8.70 -0.78
CA ARG A 155 13.84 -8.55 -1.24
C ARG A 155 13.43 -7.09 -1.20
N LEU A 156 12.78 -6.63 -2.26
CA LEU A 156 12.15 -5.31 -2.32
C LEU A 156 10.69 -5.45 -1.90
N ILE A 157 10.38 -4.88 -0.75
CA ILE A 157 9.07 -5.02 -0.13
C ILE A 157 8.02 -4.14 -0.84
N GLN A 158 6.84 -4.71 -1.04
CA GLN A 158 5.69 -4.03 -1.62
C GLN A 158 4.54 -3.93 -0.62
N THR A 159 3.44 -3.33 -1.05
CA THR A 159 2.14 -3.36 -0.39
C THR A 159 1.08 -3.87 -1.38
N PRO A 160 -0.05 -4.47 -0.90
CA PRO A 160 -0.54 -4.45 0.48
C PRO A 160 0.26 -5.36 1.41
N GLN A 161 0.52 -4.91 2.65
CA GLN A 161 1.00 -5.77 3.72
C GLN A 161 -0.21 -6.19 4.56
N VAL A 162 -0.36 -7.48 4.79
CA VAL A 162 -1.63 -8.04 5.27
C VAL A 162 -1.43 -8.85 6.54
N PHE A 163 -2.30 -8.59 7.52
CA PHE A 163 -2.21 -9.18 8.85
C PHE A 163 -3.62 -9.41 9.41
N TYR A 164 -3.73 -10.28 10.39
CA TYR A 164 -4.90 -10.29 11.26
C TYR A 164 -4.92 -9.03 12.14
N SER A 165 -6.10 -8.42 12.34
CA SER A 165 -6.28 -7.27 13.22
C SER A 165 -5.74 -7.53 14.63
N LYS A 166 -5.95 -8.73 15.17
CA LYS A 166 -5.45 -9.15 16.49
C LYS A 166 -3.92 -9.15 16.63
N LEU A 167 -3.17 -9.18 15.52
CA LEU A 167 -1.72 -9.08 15.50
C LEU A 167 -1.26 -7.63 15.25
N LEU A 168 -1.91 -6.95 14.30
CA LEU A 168 -1.52 -5.62 13.85
C LEU A 168 -1.87 -4.53 14.86
N LEU A 169 -3.06 -4.60 15.49
CA LEU A 169 -3.50 -3.60 16.47
C LEU A 169 -2.55 -3.48 17.67
N PRO A 170 -2.14 -4.58 18.35
CA PRO A 170 -1.15 -4.49 19.44
C PRO A 170 0.23 -4.01 18.96
N ALA A 171 0.68 -4.45 17.77
CA ALA A 171 1.97 -4.05 17.23
C ALA A 171 2.08 -2.53 17.03
N PHE A 172 0.98 -1.86 16.67
CA PHE A 172 0.94 -0.40 16.50
C PHE A 172 0.73 0.38 17.82
N GLN A 173 0.78 -0.27 18.99
CA GLN A 173 0.79 0.41 20.29
C GLN A 173 2.21 0.73 20.79
N ILE A 174 3.26 0.24 20.11
CA ILE A 174 4.65 0.55 20.45
C ILE A 174 5.01 1.99 20.05
N ASP A 175 6.02 2.56 20.69
CA ASP A 175 6.52 3.88 20.34
C ASP A 175 7.11 3.90 18.94
N PHE A 176 6.81 4.98 18.20
CA PHE A 176 7.36 5.22 16.87
C PHE A 176 8.89 5.25 16.87
N LYS A 177 9.49 4.61 15.88
CA LYS A 177 10.94 4.70 15.59
C LYS A 177 11.14 5.02 14.10
N ASP A 178 12.14 5.83 13.78
CA ASP A 178 12.42 6.26 12.39
C ASP A 178 12.66 5.09 11.42
N ARG A 179 13.09 3.94 11.93
CA ARG A 179 13.26 2.71 11.14
C ARG A 179 11.95 2.03 10.73
N PHE A 180 10.80 2.46 11.25
CA PHE A 180 9.49 1.92 10.89
C PHE A 180 9.03 2.49 9.55
N THR A 181 9.51 1.90 8.47
CA THR A 181 9.21 2.32 7.10
C THR A 181 7.95 1.67 6.53
N ASP A 182 7.54 0.54 7.13
CA ASP A 182 6.38 -0.26 6.73
C ASP A 182 5.79 -1.05 7.92
N GLU A 183 4.72 -1.81 7.71
CA GLU A 183 4.04 -2.60 8.76
C GLU A 183 4.89 -3.79 9.20
N ALA A 184 5.62 -4.41 8.27
CA ALA A 184 6.50 -5.54 8.56
C ALA A 184 7.52 -5.16 9.64
N ALA A 185 8.20 -4.01 9.47
CA ALA A 185 9.17 -3.51 10.45
C ALA A 185 8.56 -3.24 11.84
N VAL A 186 7.29 -2.82 11.90
CA VAL A 186 6.56 -2.60 13.15
C VAL A 186 6.23 -3.93 13.82
N VAL A 187 5.70 -4.89 13.06
CA VAL A 187 5.31 -6.22 13.54
C VAL A 187 6.52 -7.02 14.04
N GLU A 188 7.64 -6.94 13.32
CA GLU A 188 8.90 -7.55 13.75
C GLU A 188 9.45 -6.90 15.04
N ALA A 189 9.38 -5.57 15.15
CA ALA A 189 9.78 -4.87 16.36
C ALA A 189 8.90 -5.19 17.57
N PHE A 190 7.66 -5.59 17.35
CA PHE A 190 6.74 -6.10 18.36
C PHE A 190 7.05 -7.56 18.77
N GLY A 191 7.97 -8.23 18.06
CA GLY A 191 8.42 -9.59 18.36
C GLY A 191 7.69 -10.70 17.59
N LEU A 192 6.98 -10.35 16.51
CA LEU A 192 6.30 -11.32 15.64
C LEU A 192 7.10 -11.53 14.34
N THR A 193 6.96 -12.71 13.76
CA THR A 193 7.51 -13.05 12.44
C THR A 193 6.56 -12.61 11.34
N ILE A 194 7.12 -12.22 10.19
CA ILE A 194 6.39 -11.93 8.97
C ILE A 194 6.61 -13.03 7.93
N HIS A 195 5.64 -13.23 7.05
CA HIS A 195 5.73 -14.17 5.94
C HIS A 195 5.80 -13.41 4.61
N LEU A 196 6.90 -13.62 3.85
CA LEU A 196 7.06 -13.04 2.53
C LEU A 196 6.35 -13.91 1.49
N ILE A 197 5.66 -13.26 0.55
CA ILE A 197 5.06 -13.90 -0.62
C ILE A 197 5.59 -13.27 -1.90
N GLU A 198 5.39 -13.92 -3.04
CA GLU A 198 5.76 -13.36 -4.33
C GLU A 198 4.90 -12.13 -4.66
N GLY A 199 5.59 -11.01 -4.91
CA GLY A 199 5.00 -9.74 -5.34
C GLY A 199 4.81 -9.69 -6.86
N GLU A 200 4.56 -8.49 -7.38
CA GLU A 200 4.40 -8.25 -8.81
C GLU A 200 5.32 -7.13 -9.27
N GLU A 201 6.11 -7.35 -10.33
CA GLU A 201 7.03 -6.34 -10.87
C GLU A 201 6.30 -5.06 -11.30
N GLU A 202 5.08 -5.21 -11.82
CA GLU A 202 4.25 -4.09 -12.23
C GLU A 202 3.61 -3.32 -11.05
N ASN A 203 3.61 -3.88 -9.83
CA ASN A 203 3.09 -3.18 -8.64
C ASN A 203 4.09 -2.12 -8.14
N ILE A 204 4.48 -1.23 -9.05
CA ILE A 204 5.43 -0.15 -8.79
C ILE A 204 4.83 0.92 -7.88
N LYS A 205 5.69 1.65 -7.18
CA LYS A 205 5.32 2.82 -6.38
C LYS A 205 5.58 4.10 -7.19
N ILE A 206 4.55 4.86 -7.51
CA ILE A 206 4.68 6.14 -8.20
C ILE A 206 5.41 7.14 -7.27
N THR A 207 6.63 7.48 -7.64
CA THR A 207 7.50 8.38 -6.88
C THR A 207 8.12 9.49 -7.72
N ARG A 208 8.24 9.27 -9.02
CA ARG A 208 8.85 10.17 -10.01
C ARG A 208 7.95 10.25 -11.25
N PRO A 209 8.08 11.29 -12.10
CA PRO A 209 7.31 11.42 -13.34
C PRO A 209 7.44 10.22 -14.30
N LEU A 210 8.63 9.59 -14.35
CA LEU A 210 8.83 8.39 -15.16
C LEU A 210 7.94 7.22 -14.73
N ASP A 211 7.70 7.07 -13.42
CA ASP A 211 6.83 6.02 -12.89
C ASP A 211 5.38 6.19 -13.37
N LEU A 212 4.92 7.45 -13.49
CA LEU A 212 3.59 7.76 -14.00
C LEU A 212 3.45 7.35 -15.48
N PHE A 213 4.44 7.71 -16.31
CA PHE A 213 4.47 7.31 -17.72
C PHE A 213 4.48 5.79 -17.88
N LEU A 214 5.25 5.09 -17.05
CA LEU A 214 5.29 3.62 -17.06
C LEU A 214 3.94 3.04 -16.65
N ALA A 215 3.28 3.60 -15.63
CA ALA A 215 1.96 3.18 -15.19
C ALA A 215 0.90 3.33 -16.28
N GLU A 216 0.93 4.43 -17.06
CA GLU A 216 0.03 4.62 -18.20
C GLU A 216 0.18 3.50 -19.24
N LYS A 217 1.43 3.13 -19.57
CA LYS A 217 1.71 2.07 -20.53
C LYS A 217 1.26 0.70 -20.05
N ILE A 218 1.49 0.39 -18.78
CA ILE A 218 1.06 -0.87 -18.17
C ILE A 218 -0.47 -0.97 -18.20
N LEU A 219 -1.20 0.08 -17.80
CA LEU A 219 -2.66 0.08 -17.83
C LEU A 219 -3.22 -0.05 -19.26
N ALA A 220 -2.60 0.62 -20.24
CA ALA A 220 -3.00 0.50 -21.64
C ALA A 220 -2.84 -0.95 -22.16
N ASN A 221 -1.73 -1.60 -21.81
CA ASN A 221 -1.50 -3.00 -22.18
C ASN A 221 -2.50 -3.96 -21.52
N ARG A 222 -2.83 -3.75 -20.24
CA ARG A 222 -3.84 -4.56 -19.53
C ARG A 222 -5.22 -4.43 -20.17
N SER A 223 -5.60 -3.22 -20.59
CA SER A 223 -6.88 -2.97 -21.29
C SER A 223 -6.94 -3.62 -22.67
N ALA A 224 -5.83 -3.63 -23.42
CA ALA A 224 -5.75 -4.26 -24.73
C ALA A 224 -5.80 -5.81 -24.63
N GLY A 225 -5.16 -6.41 -23.62
CA GLY A 225 -5.17 -7.85 -23.38
C GLY A 225 -6.51 -8.42 -22.89
N SER A 226 -7.38 -7.59 -22.31
CA SER A 226 -8.72 -7.99 -21.87
C SER A 226 -9.78 -7.90 -22.98
N ALA A 227 -9.44 -7.34 -24.16
CA ALA A 227 -10.34 -7.18 -25.31
C ALA A 227 -10.15 -8.27 -26.39
N SER A 228 -9.24 -9.22 -26.19
CA SER A 228 -8.96 -10.38 -27.05
C SER A 228 -9.41 -11.67 -26.38
#